data_921a88c81a93d3d572e252b530aa2151
#
_entry.id   921a88c81a93d3d572e252b530aa2151
#
_cell.length_a   1.000
_cell.length_b   1.000
_cell.length_c   1.000
_cell.angle_alpha   90.00
_cell.angle_beta   90.00
_cell.angle_gamma   90.00
#
_symmetry.space_group_name_H-M   'P 1'
#
loop_
_entity.id
_entity.type
_entity.pdbx_description
1 polymer ?
#
loop_
_entity_poly.entity_id
_entity_poly.type
_entity_poly.pdbx_seq_one_letter_code
_entity_poly.pdbx_strand_id
1 'polypeptide(L)'
;MDLSTFIVTVFCLIDDRLKDLGRLRERGPTPTLYDSEVLTIEVVGEFLGIDEDTELFEYFRRHYAHFFPNLRQVHRTTFTRQAANLWKVKELLWQKLLAETPHDPTFALADSFPLPACLFARAYRCRRFKGEAAFGKDTLLKQTFYGFRVHARVCWPGVVTRLSVAPANAHELSVVPELTEHTSGLLIGDRNYHSPKTGEELACMGVELLAPYSSKKRDRRPQRSALLSRFRYRIDTVFSQLVGRYSIKRVWARDLWHLMSRLLRKVLSHTVAFLLNHRSGNQPLQLSKLLVQ
;
A
#
# COMPACT_ATOMS: atom_id res chain seq x y z
N MET A 1 5.18 -14.44 17.67
CA MET A 1 5.10 -15.84 17.17
C MET A 1 6.36 -16.16 16.38
N ASP A 2 6.72 -17.44 16.21
CA ASP A 2 7.79 -17.84 15.29
C ASP A 2 7.37 -17.70 13.83
N LEU A 3 8.35 -17.74 12.91
CA LEU A 3 8.08 -17.52 11.49
C LEU A 3 7.24 -18.63 10.85
N SER A 4 7.37 -19.90 11.28
CA SER A 4 6.58 -21.00 10.76
C SER A 4 5.10 -20.83 11.11
N THR A 5 4.81 -20.49 12.35
CA THR A 5 3.45 -20.12 12.81
C THR A 5 2.90 -18.93 12.05
N PHE A 6 3.73 -17.91 11.79
CA PHE A 6 3.32 -16.74 11.00
C PHE A 6 2.94 -17.13 9.56
N ILE A 7 3.75 -17.95 8.89
CA ILE A 7 3.47 -18.43 7.52
C ILE A 7 2.13 -19.17 7.49
N VAL A 8 1.91 -20.11 8.40
CA VAL A 8 0.66 -20.90 8.47
C VAL A 8 -0.54 -19.99 8.75
N THR A 9 -0.40 -19.05 9.70
CA THR A 9 -1.47 -18.11 10.05
C THR A 9 -1.84 -17.22 8.86
N VAL A 10 -0.86 -16.70 8.13
CA VAL A 10 -1.08 -15.90 6.93
C VAL A 10 -1.72 -16.73 5.82
N PHE A 11 -1.27 -17.99 5.63
CA PHE A 11 -1.85 -18.90 4.65
C PHE A 11 -3.34 -19.15 4.94
N CYS A 12 -3.68 -19.55 6.15
CA CYS A 12 -5.07 -19.80 6.55
C CYS A 12 -5.93 -18.54 6.35
N LEU A 13 -5.44 -17.37 6.78
CA LEU A 13 -6.14 -16.10 6.60
C LEU A 13 -6.43 -15.80 5.13
N ILE A 14 -5.44 -15.97 4.25
CA ILE A 14 -5.58 -15.69 2.81
C ILE A 14 -6.48 -16.74 2.15
N ASP A 15 -6.26 -18.02 2.41
CA ASP A 15 -6.98 -19.14 1.78
C ASP A 15 -8.48 -19.09 2.10
N ASP A 16 -8.83 -18.85 3.38
CA ASP A 16 -10.22 -18.69 3.79
C ASP A 16 -10.89 -17.51 3.08
N ARG A 17 -10.20 -16.37 2.95
CA ARG A 17 -10.79 -15.20 2.27
C ARG A 17 -10.86 -15.34 0.77
N LEU A 18 -9.95 -16.10 0.14
CA LEU A 18 -10.05 -16.44 -1.28
C LEU A 18 -11.22 -17.38 -1.55
N LYS A 19 -11.49 -18.37 -0.67
CA LYS A 19 -12.67 -19.23 -0.77
C LYS A 19 -13.97 -18.44 -0.71
N ASP A 20 -14.05 -17.46 0.19
CA ASP A 20 -15.19 -16.55 0.29
C ASP A 20 -15.39 -15.66 -0.94
N LEU A 21 -14.32 -15.31 -1.67
CA LEU A 21 -14.42 -14.55 -2.92
C LEU A 21 -14.92 -15.39 -4.09
N GLY A 22 -14.98 -16.72 -3.91
CA GLY A 22 -15.44 -17.66 -4.91
C GLY A 22 -14.44 -17.86 -6.06
N ARG A 23 -14.94 -18.35 -7.20
CA ARG A 23 -14.09 -18.68 -8.34
C ARG A 23 -13.58 -17.42 -9.05
N LEU A 24 -12.31 -17.09 -8.86
CA LEU A 24 -11.66 -15.91 -9.45
C LEU A 24 -11.10 -16.17 -10.86
N ARG A 25 -10.98 -17.44 -11.29
CA ARG A 25 -10.51 -17.83 -12.63
C ARG A 25 -11.66 -18.44 -13.41
N GLU A 26 -12.01 -17.81 -14.50
CA GLU A 26 -13.07 -18.32 -15.40
C GLU A 26 -12.55 -19.36 -16.38
N ARG A 27 -11.29 -19.25 -16.81
CA ARG A 27 -10.69 -20.08 -17.86
C ARG A 27 -9.25 -20.46 -17.56
N GLY A 28 -8.79 -21.54 -18.15
CA GLY A 28 -7.42 -22.03 -18.10
C GLY A 28 -7.21 -23.23 -17.17
N PRO A 29 -6.06 -23.90 -17.25
CA PRO A 29 -5.71 -25.02 -16.40
C PRO A 29 -5.53 -24.59 -14.95
N THR A 30 -5.80 -25.51 -14.02
CA THR A 30 -5.47 -25.30 -12.59
C THR A 30 -3.97 -25.09 -12.44
N PRO A 31 -3.52 -24.02 -11.81
CA PRO A 31 -2.09 -23.78 -11.61
C PRO A 31 -1.50 -24.81 -10.64
N THR A 32 -0.25 -25.16 -10.86
CA THR A 32 0.50 -26.07 -9.96
C THR A 32 0.66 -25.47 -8.55
N LEU A 33 0.93 -24.16 -8.46
CA LEU A 33 0.85 -23.42 -7.18
C LEU A 33 -0.54 -22.81 -7.06
N TYR A 34 -1.19 -23.03 -5.91
CA TYR A 34 -2.44 -22.35 -5.61
C TYR A 34 -2.23 -20.86 -5.43
N ASP A 35 -3.27 -20.06 -5.73
CA ASP A 35 -3.19 -18.60 -5.57
C ASP A 35 -2.97 -18.20 -4.12
N SER A 36 -3.53 -18.95 -3.15
CA SER A 36 -3.26 -18.77 -1.72
C SER A 36 -1.78 -18.99 -1.35
N GLU A 37 -1.11 -19.99 -1.96
CA GLU A 37 0.33 -20.22 -1.75
C GLU A 37 1.16 -19.06 -2.28
N VAL A 38 0.89 -18.59 -3.50
CA VAL A 38 1.61 -17.46 -4.12
C VAL A 38 1.44 -16.18 -3.30
N LEU A 39 0.21 -15.85 -2.91
CA LEU A 39 -0.09 -14.65 -2.12
C LEU A 39 0.51 -14.72 -0.72
N THR A 40 0.52 -15.90 -0.09
CA THR A 40 1.18 -16.10 1.21
C THR A 40 2.68 -15.85 1.11
N ILE A 41 3.34 -16.42 0.10
CA ILE A 41 4.77 -16.20 -0.14
C ILE A 41 5.06 -14.71 -0.34
N GLU A 42 4.27 -14.02 -1.15
CA GLU A 42 4.43 -12.57 -1.37
C GLU A 42 4.22 -11.76 -0.08
N VAL A 43 3.14 -12.02 0.66
CA VAL A 43 2.80 -11.26 1.88
C VAL A 43 3.83 -11.47 2.98
N VAL A 44 4.24 -12.73 3.22
CA VAL A 44 5.26 -13.04 4.23
C VAL A 44 6.62 -12.50 3.81
N GLY A 45 6.99 -12.63 2.53
CA GLY A 45 8.26 -12.11 2.03
C GLY A 45 8.37 -10.61 2.15
N GLU A 46 7.32 -9.86 1.80
CA GLU A 46 7.28 -8.41 2.01
C GLU A 46 7.40 -8.04 3.50
N PHE A 47 6.77 -8.78 4.39
CA PHE A 47 6.91 -8.58 5.84
C PHE A 47 8.34 -8.80 6.32
N LEU A 48 9.06 -9.78 5.74
CA LEU A 48 10.47 -10.04 6.01
C LEU A 48 11.43 -9.03 5.34
N GLY A 49 10.92 -8.16 4.46
CA GLY A 49 11.72 -7.20 3.72
C GLY A 49 12.38 -7.76 2.46
N ILE A 50 11.97 -8.94 2.00
CA ILE A 50 12.46 -9.57 0.76
C ILE A 50 11.71 -8.95 -0.43
N ASP A 51 12.34 -7.98 -1.08
CA ASP A 51 11.69 -7.17 -2.12
C ASP A 51 11.80 -7.77 -3.54
N GLU A 52 12.90 -8.48 -3.84
CA GLU A 52 13.14 -9.05 -5.16
C GLU A 52 12.43 -10.40 -5.36
N ASP A 53 11.67 -10.54 -6.45
CA ASP A 53 10.93 -11.79 -6.74
C ASP A 53 11.84 -13.01 -6.88
N THR A 54 13.10 -12.82 -7.33
CA THR A 54 14.09 -13.89 -7.43
C THR A 54 14.50 -14.37 -6.04
N GLU A 55 14.88 -13.44 -5.19
CA GLU A 55 15.28 -13.72 -3.82
C GLU A 55 14.12 -14.34 -3.03
N LEU A 56 12.92 -13.78 -3.19
CA LEU A 56 11.70 -14.28 -2.58
C LEU A 56 11.43 -15.75 -2.93
N PHE A 57 11.45 -16.07 -4.22
CA PHE A 57 11.22 -17.44 -4.72
C PHE A 57 12.26 -18.42 -4.16
N GLU A 58 13.57 -18.08 -4.25
CA GLU A 58 14.65 -18.94 -3.78
C GLU A 58 14.65 -19.10 -2.26
N TYR A 59 14.31 -18.05 -1.50
CA TYR A 59 14.21 -18.12 -0.05
C TYR A 59 13.16 -19.14 0.39
N PHE A 60 11.93 -19.04 -0.14
CA PHE A 60 10.86 -19.99 0.22
C PHE A 60 11.11 -21.38 -0.30
N ARG A 61 11.65 -21.53 -1.51
CA ARG A 61 12.01 -22.83 -2.09
C ARG A 61 13.06 -23.56 -1.26
N ARG A 62 14.04 -22.82 -0.71
CA ARG A 62 15.12 -23.39 0.09
C ARG A 62 14.70 -23.72 1.52
N HIS A 63 13.99 -22.82 2.18
CA HIS A 63 13.74 -22.90 3.61
C HIS A 63 12.35 -23.41 3.98
N TYR A 64 11.35 -23.21 3.13
CA TYR A 64 9.94 -23.46 3.42
C TYR A 64 9.23 -24.34 2.38
N ALA A 65 9.96 -25.09 1.56
CA ALA A 65 9.38 -26.02 0.59
C ALA A 65 8.51 -27.13 1.24
N HIS A 66 8.66 -27.39 2.51
CA HIS A 66 7.79 -28.33 3.25
C HIS A 66 6.37 -27.77 3.46
N PHE A 67 6.18 -26.45 3.52
CA PHE A 67 4.86 -25.82 3.49
C PHE A 67 4.32 -25.64 2.07
N PHE A 68 5.20 -25.50 1.07
CA PHE A 68 4.87 -25.23 -0.32
C PHE A 68 5.51 -26.28 -1.25
N PRO A 69 5.10 -27.57 -1.20
CA PRO A 69 5.80 -28.66 -1.90
C PRO A 69 5.83 -28.46 -3.42
N ASN A 70 4.79 -27.86 -3.98
CA ASN A 70 4.69 -27.57 -5.41
C ASN A 70 5.68 -26.50 -5.88
N LEU A 71 6.27 -25.70 -4.99
CA LEU A 71 7.27 -24.70 -5.33
C LEU A 71 8.53 -25.32 -5.93
N ARG A 72 8.82 -26.60 -5.64
CA ARG A 72 9.94 -27.34 -6.25
C ARG A 72 9.69 -27.72 -7.70
N GLN A 73 8.43 -27.82 -8.11
CA GLN A 73 8.00 -28.25 -9.44
C GLN A 73 7.80 -27.07 -10.39
N VAL A 74 7.80 -25.85 -9.89
CA VAL A 74 7.50 -24.65 -10.66
C VAL A 74 8.78 -23.86 -10.94
N HIS A 75 8.90 -23.36 -12.16
CA HIS A 75 9.99 -22.45 -12.49
C HIS A 75 9.71 -21.04 -11.94
N ARG A 76 10.76 -20.33 -11.53
CA ARG A 76 10.68 -18.97 -10.99
C ARG A 76 9.84 -18.01 -11.85
N THR A 77 10.01 -18.06 -13.17
CA THR A 77 9.25 -17.18 -14.09
C THR A 77 7.76 -17.47 -14.09
N THR A 78 7.35 -18.72 -13.84
CA THR A 78 5.93 -19.09 -13.68
C THR A 78 5.37 -18.48 -12.40
N PHE A 79 6.11 -18.59 -11.29
CA PHE A 79 5.74 -17.94 -10.03
C PHE A 79 5.59 -16.41 -10.21
N THR A 80 6.60 -15.73 -10.75
CA THR A 80 6.57 -14.27 -10.92
C THR A 80 5.42 -13.81 -11.82
N ARG A 81 5.15 -14.55 -12.92
CA ARG A 81 4.03 -14.25 -13.81
C ARG A 81 2.69 -14.47 -13.14
N GLN A 82 2.53 -15.56 -12.38
CA GLN A 82 1.30 -15.80 -11.62
C GLN A 82 1.09 -14.72 -10.57
N ALA A 83 2.11 -14.36 -9.81
CA ALA A 83 2.08 -13.28 -8.83
C ALA A 83 1.65 -11.94 -9.45
N ALA A 84 2.21 -11.58 -10.61
CA ALA A 84 1.82 -10.36 -11.32
C ALA A 84 0.35 -10.40 -11.78
N ASN A 85 -0.13 -11.54 -12.28
CA ASN A 85 -1.51 -11.71 -12.75
C ASN A 85 -2.54 -11.65 -11.62
N LEU A 86 -2.14 -11.87 -10.39
CA LEU A 86 -3.00 -11.80 -9.20
C LEU A 86 -3.22 -10.36 -8.67
N TRP A 87 -2.82 -9.30 -9.39
CA TRP A 87 -2.94 -7.94 -8.90
C TRP A 87 -4.38 -7.56 -8.49
N LYS A 88 -5.37 -7.93 -9.31
CA LYS A 88 -6.79 -7.67 -9.00
C LYS A 88 -7.28 -8.51 -7.82
N VAL A 89 -6.80 -9.74 -7.70
CA VAL A 89 -7.10 -10.63 -6.56
C VAL A 89 -6.52 -10.03 -5.27
N LYS A 90 -5.29 -9.48 -5.32
CA LYS A 90 -4.69 -8.76 -4.18
C LYS A 90 -5.54 -7.58 -3.75
N GLU A 91 -6.09 -6.83 -4.70
CA GLU A 91 -6.97 -5.69 -4.41
C GLU A 91 -8.26 -6.16 -3.72
N LEU A 92 -8.94 -7.16 -4.27
CA LEU A 92 -10.17 -7.72 -3.69
C LEU A 92 -9.92 -8.30 -2.29
N LEU A 93 -8.83 -9.06 -2.13
CA LEU A 93 -8.43 -9.61 -0.84
C LEU A 93 -8.13 -8.50 0.18
N TRP A 94 -7.41 -7.46 -0.25
CA TRP A 94 -7.13 -6.31 0.58
C TRP A 94 -8.41 -5.63 1.06
N GLN A 95 -9.35 -5.33 0.16
CA GLN A 95 -10.64 -4.72 0.53
C GLN A 95 -11.42 -5.61 1.52
N LYS A 96 -11.40 -6.93 1.31
CA LYS A 96 -12.06 -7.86 2.24
C LYS A 96 -11.42 -7.84 3.63
N LEU A 97 -10.10 -7.86 3.70
CA LEU A 97 -9.38 -7.78 4.98
C LEU A 97 -9.54 -6.42 5.68
N LEU A 98 -9.71 -5.33 4.92
CA LEU A 98 -10.02 -4.02 5.50
C LEU A 98 -11.32 -4.03 6.30
N ALA A 99 -12.35 -4.75 5.83
CA ALA A 99 -13.62 -4.86 6.54
C ALA A 99 -13.47 -5.57 7.92
N GLU A 100 -12.43 -6.39 8.08
CA GLU A 100 -12.13 -7.10 9.33
C GLU A 100 -11.10 -6.37 10.20
N THR A 101 -10.38 -5.42 9.61
CA THR A 101 -9.30 -4.70 10.30
C THR A 101 -9.88 -3.57 11.13
N PRO A 102 -9.68 -3.57 12.46
CA PRO A 102 -10.23 -2.52 13.32
C PRO A 102 -9.65 -1.15 12.97
N HIS A 103 -10.52 -0.24 12.54
CA HIS A 103 -10.17 1.16 12.25
C HIS A 103 -11.42 2.04 12.31
N ASP A 104 -11.22 3.35 12.45
CA ASP A 104 -12.29 4.33 12.35
C ASP A 104 -12.39 4.83 10.91
N PRO A 105 -13.41 4.45 10.14
CA PRO A 105 -13.57 4.86 8.75
C PRO A 105 -13.93 6.35 8.61
N THR A 106 -14.39 7.00 9.69
CA THR A 106 -14.81 8.39 9.68
C THR A 106 -13.68 9.36 10.01
N PHE A 107 -12.52 8.85 10.44
CA PHE A 107 -11.37 9.68 10.78
C PHE A 107 -10.15 9.23 9.96
N ALA A 108 -9.78 10.01 8.95
CA ALA A 108 -8.73 9.67 8.02
C ALA A 108 -7.71 10.80 7.80
N LEU A 109 -6.52 10.40 7.40
CA LEU A 109 -5.44 11.28 6.95
C LEU A 109 -5.14 10.98 5.49
N ALA A 110 -4.88 12.03 4.70
CA ALA A 110 -4.42 11.91 3.32
C ALA A 110 -3.05 12.56 3.18
N ASP A 111 -2.15 11.85 2.52
CA ASP A 111 -0.83 12.36 2.17
C ASP A 111 -0.28 11.58 0.96
N SER A 112 0.84 12.04 0.42
CA SER A 112 1.46 11.45 -0.75
C SER A 112 2.98 11.35 -0.60
N PHE A 113 3.58 10.41 -1.31
CA PHE A 113 5.03 10.31 -1.42
C PHE A 113 5.46 10.07 -2.87
N PRO A 114 6.67 10.55 -3.25
CA PRO A 114 7.22 10.35 -4.58
C PRO A 114 7.61 8.88 -4.80
N LEU A 115 7.35 8.39 -6.01
CA LEU A 115 7.70 7.06 -6.49
C LEU A 115 8.54 7.19 -7.77
N PRO A 116 9.87 7.37 -7.68
CA PRO A 116 10.74 7.50 -8.84
C PRO A 116 10.78 6.20 -9.65
N ALA A 117 10.50 6.28 -10.97
CA ALA A 117 10.56 5.14 -11.87
C ALA A 117 11.99 4.74 -12.29
N CYS A 118 12.93 5.67 -12.18
CA CYS A 118 14.34 5.46 -12.45
C CYS A 118 15.22 6.52 -11.78
N LEU A 119 16.54 6.32 -11.80
CA LEU A 119 17.49 7.35 -11.40
C LEU A 119 17.34 8.59 -12.31
N PHE A 120 17.36 9.79 -11.73
CA PHE A 120 17.13 11.05 -12.45
C PHE A 120 18.06 11.23 -13.66
N ALA A 121 19.33 10.86 -13.55
CA ALA A 121 20.29 10.91 -14.66
C ALA A 121 19.89 10.07 -15.90
N ARG A 122 18.97 9.12 -15.75
CA ARG A 122 18.43 8.28 -16.82
C ARG A 122 17.02 8.69 -17.26
N ALA A 123 16.39 9.65 -16.59
CA ALA A 123 14.98 9.98 -16.75
C ALA A 123 14.60 10.33 -18.20
N TYR A 124 15.40 11.16 -18.87
CA TYR A 124 15.15 11.58 -20.25
C TYR A 124 15.27 10.45 -21.30
N ARG A 125 15.97 9.36 -20.97
CA ARG A 125 16.13 8.17 -21.83
C ARG A 125 15.27 7.00 -21.36
N CYS A 126 14.51 7.18 -20.28
CA CYS A 126 13.70 6.12 -19.70
C CYS A 126 12.52 5.79 -20.60
N ARG A 127 12.46 4.55 -21.09
CA ARG A 127 11.33 4.04 -21.87
C ARG A 127 10.23 3.43 -21.01
N ARG A 128 10.50 3.20 -19.70
CA ARG A 128 9.52 2.64 -18.77
C ARG A 128 8.44 3.68 -18.48
N PHE A 129 7.20 3.25 -18.48
CA PHE A 129 6.05 4.09 -18.18
C PHE A 129 5.94 5.34 -19.08
N LYS A 130 6.40 5.23 -20.35
CA LYS A 130 6.34 6.34 -21.30
C LYS A 130 4.87 6.69 -21.59
N GLY A 131 4.50 7.94 -21.34
CA GLY A 131 3.11 8.42 -21.47
C GLY A 131 2.27 8.26 -20.20
N GLU A 132 2.74 7.52 -19.20
CA GLU A 132 2.05 7.28 -17.94
C GLU A 132 2.73 8.00 -16.77
N ALA A 133 4.07 7.97 -16.72
CA ALA A 133 4.87 8.69 -15.73
C ALA A 133 5.20 10.11 -16.19
N ALA A 134 5.44 11.01 -15.25
CA ALA A 134 5.80 12.41 -15.52
C ALA A 134 6.98 12.88 -14.63
N PHE A 135 7.52 14.06 -14.95
CA PHE A 135 8.47 14.74 -14.07
C PHE A 135 7.73 15.49 -12.97
N GLY A 136 8.16 15.29 -11.74
CA GLY A 136 7.64 15.97 -10.55
C GLY A 136 8.74 16.44 -9.63
N LYS A 137 8.39 17.19 -8.59
CA LYS A 137 9.31 17.65 -7.53
C LYS A 137 9.07 16.90 -6.23
N ASP A 138 10.12 16.35 -5.65
CA ASP A 138 10.16 15.95 -4.26
C ASP A 138 10.47 17.19 -3.40
N THR A 139 9.49 17.65 -2.63
CA THR A 139 9.62 18.87 -1.81
C THR A 139 10.54 18.68 -0.62
N LEU A 140 10.65 17.46 -0.09
CA LEU A 140 11.54 17.13 1.03
C LEU A 140 13.00 17.11 0.60
N LEU A 141 13.31 16.43 -0.50
CA LEU A 141 14.67 16.33 -1.03
C LEU A 141 15.05 17.51 -1.94
N LYS A 142 14.09 18.39 -2.26
CA LYS A 142 14.24 19.50 -3.22
C LYS A 142 14.77 19.04 -4.59
N GLN A 143 14.44 17.82 -5.00
CA GLN A 143 14.93 17.20 -6.23
C GLN A 143 13.78 16.97 -7.21
N THR A 144 14.11 17.04 -8.50
CA THR A 144 13.20 16.60 -9.56
C THR A 144 13.36 15.11 -9.77
N PHE A 145 12.26 14.40 -9.98
CA PHE A 145 12.25 12.98 -10.32
C PHE A 145 11.31 12.70 -11.49
N TYR A 146 11.49 11.59 -12.16
CA TYR A 146 10.58 11.06 -13.16
C TYR A 146 9.89 9.81 -12.62
N GLY A 147 8.56 9.80 -12.62
CA GLY A 147 7.80 8.68 -12.08
C GLY A 147 6.37 9.05 -11.72
N PHE A 148 5.95 8.54 -10.58
CA PHE A 148 4.60 8.69 -10.05
C PHE A 148 4.62 9.31 -8.65
N ARG A 149 3.45 9.72 -8.21
CA ARG A 149 3.18 10.05 -6.81
C ARG A 149 2.12 9.08 -6.31
N VAL A 150 2.42 8.45 -5.19
CA VAL A 150 1.48 7.53 -4.52
C VAL A 150 0.75 8.33 -3.45
N HIS A 151 -0.56 8.35 -3.55
CA HIS A 151 -1.46 8.98 -2.58
C HIS A 151 -2.11 7.89 -1.75
N ALA A 152 -2.21 8.10 -0.45
CA ALA A 152 -2.85 7.16 0.45
C ALA A 152 -3.85 7.87 1.37
N ARG A 153 -4.97 7.19 1.63
CA ARG A 153 -5.87 7.49 2.73
C ARG A 153 -5.60 6.50 3.85
N VAL A 154 -5.26 7.03 5.01
CA VAL A 154 -4.94 6.25 6.20
C VAL A 154 -5.97 6.55 7.28
N CYS A 155 -6.77 5.57 7.66
CA CYS A 155 -7.74 5.68 8.74
C CYS A 155 -7.09 5.41 10.10
N TRP A 156 -7.62 6.05 11.15
CA TRP A 156 -7.17 5.81 12.51
C TRP A 156 -7.38 4.35 12.93
N PRO A 157 -6.41 3.69 13.59
CA PRO A 157 -5.16 4.20 14.12
C PRO A 157 -3.92 3.97 13.22
N GLY A 158 -4.06 3.89 11.90
CA GLY A 158 -2.96 3.74 10.97
C GLY A 158 -3.18 2.66 9.90
N VAL A 159 -4.43 2.42 9.53
CA VAL A 159 -4.81 1.46 8.48
C VAL A 159 -4.91 2.15 7.14
N VAL A 160 -4.14 1.70 6.16
CA VAL A 160 -4.24 2.19 4.77
C VAL A 160 -5.53 1.65 4.16
N THR A 161 -6.48 2.53 3.82
CA THR A 161 -7.80 2.14 3.29
C THR A 161 -7.99 2.47 1.81
N ARG A 162 -7.19 3.39 1.26
CA ARG A 162 -7.15 3.71 -0.17
C ARG A 162 -5.71 3.99 -0.59
N LEU A 163 -5.40 3.62 -1.81
CA LEU A 163 -4.12 3.88 -2.46
C LEU A 163 -4.39 4.27 -3.91
N SER A 164 -3.87 5.41 -4.33
CA SER A 164 -3.95 5.87 -5.71
C SER A 164 -2.56 6.20 -6.25
N VAL A 165 -2.35 5.99 -7.54
CA VAL A 165 -1.09 6.24 -8.23
C VAL A 165 -1.34 7.22 -9.36
N ALA A 166 -0.77 8.42 -9.25
CA ALA A 166 -0.89 9.46 -10.26
C ALA A 166 0.48 9.83 -10.86
N PRO A 167 0.55 10.35 -12.10
CA PRO A 167 1.78 10.92 -12.64
C PRO A 167 2.37 11.95 -11.69
N ALA A 168 3.70 12.05 -11.61
CA ALA A 168 4.39 12.87 -10.62
C ALA A 168 4.07 14.39 -10.70
N ASN A 169 3.53 14.86 -11.81
CA ASN A 169 3.07 16.24 -12.02
C ASN A 169 1.59 16.47 -11.69
N ALA A 170 0.83 15.41 -11.36
CA ALA A 170 -0.57 15.56 -10.97
C ALA A 170 -0.67 16.37 -9.66
N HIS A 171 -1.64 17.26 -9.59
CA HIS A 171 -1.90 18.03 -8.38
C HIS A 171 -2.59 17.13 -7.34
N GLU A 172 -2.22 17.24 -6.07
CA GLU A 172 -2.76 16.40 -5.01
C GLU A 172 -4.29 16.48 -4.90
N LEU A 173 -4.88 17.67 -5.13
CA LEU A 173 -6.33 17.85 -5.13
C LEU A 173 -7.07 17.04 -6.22
N SER A 174 -6.42 16.74 -7.34
CA SER A 174 -7.06 15.98 -8.43
C SER A 174 -7.32 14.50 -8.05
N VAL A 175 -6.62 14.00 -7.04
CA VAL A 175 -6.71 12.60 -6.56
C VAL A 175 -7.66 12.48 -5.36
N VAL A 176 -8.01 13.59 -4.71
CA VAL A 176 -8.88 13.58 -3.52
C VAL A 176 -10.23 12.89 -3.76
N PRO A 177 -10.94 13.10 -4.88
CA PRO A 177 -12.20 12.41 -5.14
C PRO A 177 -12.07 10.88 -5.11
N GLU A 178 -11.00 10.33 -5.68
CA GLU A 178 -10.70 8.89 -5.65
C GLU A 178 -10.41 8.38 -4.23
N LEU A 179 -9.68 9.16 -3.42
CA LEU A 179 -9.37 8.81 -2.04
C LEU A 179 -10.59 8.85 -1.11
N THR A 180 -11.63 9.62 -1.48
CA THR A 180 -12.83 9.85 -0.68
C THR A 180 -14.07 9.14 -1.22
N GLU A 181 -13.94 8.40 -2.31
CA GLU A 181 -15.04 7.66 -2.90
C GLU A 181 -15.70 6.70 -1.90
N HIS A 182 -17.03 6.81 -1.75
CA HIS A 182 -17.83 6.01 -0.80
C HIS A 182 -17.37 6.13 0.67
N THR A 183 -16.85 7.29 1.06
CA THR A 183 -16.43 7.56 2.45
C THR A 183 -17.17 8.77 3.01
N SER A 184 -17.13 8.92 4.34
CA SER A 184 -17.67 10.06 5.05
C SER A 184 -16.80 10.42 6.26
N GLY A 185 -17.06 11.55 6.90
CA GLY A 185 -16.36 11.99 8.10
C GLY A 185 -15.19 12.93 7.81
N LEU A 186 -14.19 12.94 8.69
CA LEU A 186 -13.08 13.90 8.64
C LEU A 186 -11.90 13.37 7.85
N LEU A 187 -11.45 14.14 6.86
CA LEU A 187 -10.21 13.91 6.12
C LEU A 187 -9.19 15.01 6.45
N ILE A 188 -8.08 14.66 7.06
CA ILE A 188 -6.97 15.57 7.36
C ILE A 188 -5.91 15.46 6.26
N GLY A 189 -5.59 16.57 5.59
CA GLY A 189 -4.51 16.66 4.61
C GLY A 189 -3.41 17.63 5.03
N ASP A 190 -2.35 17.69 4.23
CA ASP A 190 -1.32 18.73 4.35
C ASP A 190 -1.78 20.05 3.72
N ARG A 191 -0.87 21.06 3.62
CA ARG A 191 -1.18 22.38 3.04
C ARG A 191 -1.59 22.32 1.58
N ASN A 192 -1.13 21.33 0.82
CA ASN A 192 -1.43 21.19 -0.60
C ASN A 192 -2.89 20.74 -0.82
N TYR A 193 -3.52 20.16 0.21
CA TYR A 193 -4.95 19.82 0.21
C TYR A 193 -5.85 21.02 0.55
N HIS A 194 -5.30 22.20 0.86
CA HIS A 194 -6.12 23.36 1.19
C HIS A 194 -6.77 23.96 -0.07
N SER A 195 -8.04 23.69 -0.26
CA SER A 195 -8.88 24.23 -1.33
C SER A 195 -10.31 24.46 -0.80
N PRO A 196 -10.78 25.71 -0.70
CA PRO A 196 -12.17 25.98 -0.31
C PRO A 196 -13.18 25.30 -1.22
N LYS A 197 -12.96 25.39 -2.55
CA LYS A 197 -13.83 24.76 -3.55
C LYS A 197 -13.94 23.24 -3.35
N THR A 198 -12.80 22.55 -3.27
CA THR A 198 -12.78 21.10 -3.02
C THR A 198 -13.39 20.75 -1.66
N GLY A 199 -13.19 21.61 -0.65
CA GLY A 199 -13.81 21.43 0.66
C GLY A 199 -15.32 21.49 0.61
N GLU A 200 -15.91 22.43 -0.14
CA GLU A 200 -17.35 22.54 -0.37
C GLU A 200 -17.92 21.34 -1.14
N GLU A 201 -17.24 20.92 -2.21
CA GLU A 201 -17.61 19.74 -2.99
C GLU A 201 -17.63 18.46 -2.14
N LEU A 202 -16.62 18.26 -1.31
CA LEU A 202 -16.52 17.11 -0.40
C LEU A 202 -17.55 17.16 0.74
N ALA A 203 -17.84 18.36 1.26
CA ALA A 203 -18.85 18.53 2.29
C ALA A 203 -20.24 18.09 1.80
N CYS A 204 -20.58 18.34 0.53
CA CYS A 204 -21.81 17.82 -0.09
C CYS A 204 -21.86 16.28 -0.15
N MET A 205 -20.69 15.61 -0.13
CA MET A 205 -20.56 14.16 -0.07
C MET A 205 -20.40 13.60 1.34
N GLY A 206 -20.52 14.45 2.37
CA GLY A 206 -20.35 14.05 3.77
C GLY A 206 -18.91 13.92 4.26
N VAL A 207 -17.94 14.51 3.53
CA VAL A 207 -16.53 14.52 3.92
C VAL A 207 -16.10 15.93 4.30
N GLU A 208 -15.66 16.13 5.53
CA GLU A 208 -15.06 17.38 6.00
C GLU A 208 -13.55 17.37 5.72
N LEU A 209 -13.09 18.20 4.78
CA LEU A 209 -11.66 18.34 4.48
C LEU A 209 -11.01 19.38 5.40
N LEU A 210 -10.07 18.92 6.22
CA LEU A 210 -9.31 19.76 7.14
C LEU A 210 -7.82 19.82 6.72
N ALA A 211 -7.37 20.96 6.21
CA ALA A 211 -5.99 21.20 5.85
C ALA A 211 -5.49 22.54 6.42
N PRO A 212 -4.19 22.67 6.75
CA PRO A 212 -3.62 23.94 7.21
C PRO A 212 -3.75 25.03 6.14
N TYR A 213 -3.92 26.27 6.56
CA TYR A 213 -3.89 27.40 5.63
C TYR A 213 -2.52 27.55 4.93
N SER A 214 -2.55 28.11 3.72
CA SER A 214 -1.33 28.53 3.05
C SER A 214 -0.50 29.45 3.96
N SER A 215 0.83 29.36 3.89
CA SER A 215 1.79 30.11 4.74
C SER A 215 1.62 31.63 4.71
N LYS A 216 0.93 32.16 3.69
CA LYS A 216 0.66 33.60 3.52
C LYS A 216 -0.56 34.09 4.30
N LYS A 217 -1.41 33.18 4.81
CA LYS A 217 -2.58 33.54 5.61
C LYS A 217 -2.39 33.01 7.03
N ARG A 218 -2.43 33.93 8.00
CA ARG A 218 -2.36 33.56 9.42
C ARG A 218 -3.62 32.76 9.79
N ASP A 219 -3.40 31.56 10.32
CA ASP A 219 -4.52 30.73 10.82
C ASP A 219 -5.20 31.48 11.96
N ARG A 220 -6.49 31.79 11.79
CA ARG A 220 -7.31 32.45 12.81
C ARG A 220 -7.76 31.48 13.92
N ARG A 221 -7.52 30.19 13.76
CA ARG A 221 -7.88 29.13 14.70
C ARG A 221 -6.64 28.35 15.14
N PRO A 222 -5.85 28.82 16.13
CA PRO A 222 -4.61 28.18 16.56
C PRO A 222 -4.80 26.73 17.05
N GLN A 223 -5.97 26.41 17.60
CA GLN A 223 -6.33 25.05 18.03
C GLN A 223 -6.38 24.05 16.86
N ARG A 224 -6.71 24.50 15.66
CA ARG A 224 -6.74 23.69 14.44
C ARG A 224 -5.36 23.18 14.06
N SER A 225 -4.34 24.04 14.07
CA SER A 225 -2.96 23.63 13.75
C SER A 225 -2.39 22.63 14.76
N ALA A 226 -2.72 22.78 16.05
CA ALA A 226 -2.33 21.83 17.09
C ALA A 226 -3.00 20.45 16.89
N LEU A 227 -4.29 20.42 16.56
CA LEU A 227 -5.01 19.19 16.26
C LEU A 227 -4.41 18.47 15.05
N LEU A 228 -4.16 19.21 13.95
CA LEU A 228 -3.57 18.67 12.74
C LEU A 228 -2.19 18.07 12.98
N SER A 229 -1.34 18.77 13.73
CA SER A 229 0.00 18.28 14.09
C SER A 229 -0.06 17.03 14.96
N ARG A 230 -1.03 16.95 15.87
CA ARG A 230 -1.21 15.82 16.78
C ARG A 230 -1.52 14.51 16.05
N PHE A 231 -2.22 14.55 14.92
CA PHE A 231 -2.64 13.35 14.20
C PHE A 231 -1.73 13.00 13.02
N ARG A 232 -1.08 13.99 12.39
CA ARG A 232 -0.23 13.75 11.21
C ARG A 232 0.89 12.76 11.43
N TYR A 233 1.47 12.70 12.63
CA TYR A 233 2.54 11.73 12.91
C TYR A 233 2.14 10.29 12.61
N ARG A 234 0.84 10.00 12.61
CA ARG A 234 0.35 8.63 12.35
C ARG A 234 0.53 8.23 10.88
N ILE A 235 0.24 9.11 9.94
CA ILE A 235 0.47 8.82 8.52
C ILE A 235 1.97 8.77 8.21
N ASP A 236 2.77 9.64 8.86
CA ASP A 236 4.22 9.63 8.73
C ASP A 236 4.80 8.28 9.22
N THR A 237 4.26 7.73 10.31
CA THR A 237 4.65 6.40 10.81
C THR A 237 4.31 5.30 9.80
N VAL A 238 3.11 5.31 9.24
CA VAL A 238 2.68 4.34 8.21
C VAL A 238 3.59 4.45 6.98
N PHE A 239 3.86 5.66 6.49
CA PHE A 239 4.75 5.87 5.34
C PHE A 239 6.19 5.44 5.64
N SER A 240 6.68 5.69 6.85
CA SER A 240 7.98 5.20 7.29
C SER A 240 8.06 3.66 7.26
N GLN A 241 7.00 2.97 7.68
CA GLN A 241 6.93 1.52 7.58
C GLN A 241 6.87 1.04 6.13
N LEU A 242 6.02 1.64 5.29
CA LEU A 242 5.92 1.30 3.87
C LEU A 242 7.25 1.53 3.12
N VAL A 243 7.98 2.58 3.45
CA VAL A 243 9.27 2.89 2.84
C VAL A 243 10.39 2.04 3.44
N GLY A 244 10.48 1.93 4.76
CA GLY A 244 11.57 1.26 5.46
C GLY A 244 11.47 -0.26 5.41
N ARG A 245 10.34 -0.83 5.90
CA ARG A 245 10.17 -2.29 5.95
C ARG A 245 9.77 -2.87 4.59
N TYR A 246 8.80 -2.25 3.92
CA TYR A 246 8.22 -2.78 2.69
C TYR A 246 8.87 -2.25 1.41
N SER A 247 9.88 -1.38 1.51
CA SER A 247 10.61 -0.83 0.35
C SER A 247 9.69 -0.33 -0.77
N ILE A 248 8.55 0.33 -0.43
CA ILE A 248 7.51 0.70 -1.41
C ILE A 248 8.01 1.63 -2.52
N LYS A 249 9.07 2.39 -2.26
CA LYS A 249 9.70 3.28 -3.26
C LYS A 249 10.59 2.57 -4.28
N ARG A 250 10.88 1.27 -4.10
CA ARG A 250 11.63 0.48 -5.07
C ARG A 250 10.72 -0.01 -6.19
N VAL A 251 10.81 0.65 -7.33
CA VAL A 251 10.02 0.30 -8.52
C VAL A 251 10.79 -0.72 -9.35
N TRP A 252 10.52 -2.00 -9.15
CA TRP A 252 11.03 -3.12 -9.94
C TRP A 252 10.04 -3.53 -11.06
N ALA A 253 9.31 -2.56 -11.60
CA ALA A 253 8.30 -2.79 -12.63
C ALA A 253 8.68 -2.08 -13.94
N ARG A 254 8.14 -2.57 -15.06
CA ARG A 254 8.33 -1.98 -16.39
C ARG A 254 7.05 -1.34 -16.93
N ASP A 255 5.92 -1.70 -16.41
CA ASP A 255 4.57 -1.26 -16.79
C ASP A 255 3.68 -1.14 -15.55
N LEU A 256 2.50 -0.52 -15.72
CA LEU A 256 1.55 -0.28 -14.63
C LEU A 256 1.00 -1.57 -14.03
N TRP A 257 0.82 -2.63 -14.83
CA TRP A 257 0.33 -3.92 -14.35
C TRP A 257 1.22 -4.50 -13.26
N HIS A 258 2.53 -4.60 -13.54
CA HIS A 258 3.51 -5.09 -12.57
C HIS A 258 3.68 -4.10 -11.41
N LEU A 259 3.62 -2.78 -11.67
CA LEU A 259 3.70 -1.77 -10.62
C LEU A 259 2.55 -1.92 -9.62
N MET A 260 1.30 -2.01 -10.11
CA MET A 260 0.13 -2.17 -9.25
C MET A 260 0.19 -3.47 -8.46
N SER A 261 0.59 -4.59 -9.09
CA SER A 261 0.79 -5.85 -8.38
C SER A 261 1.78 -5.71 -7.21
N ARG A 262 2.88 -5.00 -7.41
CA ARG A 262 3.90 -4.78 -6.36
C ARG A 262 3.44 -3.85 -5.26
N LEU A 263 2.76 -2.76 -5.60
CA LEU A 263 2.22 -1.84 -4.60
C LEU A 263 1.14 -2.50 -3.75
N LEU A 264 0.22 -3.23 -4.39
CA LEU A 264 -0.86 -3.92 -3.69
C LEU A 264 -0.34 -5.02 -2.77
N ARG A 265 0.67 -5.82 -3.17
CA ARG A 265 1.25 -6.83 -2.26
C ARG A 265 1.88 -6.22 -1.00
N LYS A 266 2.50 -5.02 -1.11
CA LYS A 266 3.10 -4.31 0.02
C LYS A 266 2.04 -3.77 0.99
N VAL A 267 0.99 -3.17 0.45
CA VAL A 267 -0.12 -2.67 1.26
C VAL A 267 -0.93 -3.81 1.86
N LEU A 268 -1.17 -4.88 1.10
CA LEU A 268 -1.79 -6.11 1.60
C LEU A 268 -0.98 -6.71 2.76
N SER A 269 0.34 -6.83 2.61
CA SER A 269 1.22 -7.32 3.68
C SER A 269 1.19 -6.43 4.92
N HIS A 270 1.18 -5.10 4.74
CA HIS A 270 1.02 -4.16 5.84
C HIS A 270 -0.31 -4.35 6.57
N THR A 271 -1.42 -4.52 5.83
CA THR A 271 -2.76 -4.73 6.40
C THR A 271 -2.85 -6.07 7.14
N VAL A 272 -2.33 -7.16 6.56
CA VAL A 272 -2.25 -8.47 7.23
C VAL A 272 -1.44 -8.37 8.52
N ALA A 273 -0.27 -7.74 8.46
CA ALA A 273 0.57 -7.55 9.64
C ALA A 273 -0.13 -6.71 10.72
N PHE A 274 -0.84 -5.65 10.33
CA PHE A 274 -1.63 -4.84 11.26
C PHE A 274 -2.75 -5.65 11.92
N LEU A 275 -3.51 -6.40 11.14
CA LEU A 275 -4.61 -7.26 11.63
C LEU A 275 -4.09 -8.32 12.62
N LEU A 276 -3.02 -9.04 12.28
CA LEU A 276 -2.42 -10.04 13.16
C LEU A 276 -1.79 -9.42 14.41
N ASN A 277 -1.18 -8.23 14.27
CA ASN A 277 -0.65 -7.47 15.40
C ASN A 277 -1.76 -7.09 16.39
N HIS A 278 -2.92 -6.65 15.88
CA HIS A 278 -4.09 -6.36 16.70
C HIS A 278 -4.62 -7.63 17.40
N ARG A 279 -4.76 -8.74 16.66
CA ARG A 279 -5.21 -10.05 17.23
C ARG A 279 -4.28 -10.56 18.32
N SER A 280 -2.99 -10.21 18.25
CA SER A 280 -1.98 -10.53 19.28
C SER A 280 -1.99 -9.58 20.48
N GLY A 281 -2.91 -8.61 20.54
CA GLY A 281 -3.01 -7.63 21.62
C GLY A 281 -1.89 -6.58 21.65
N ASN A 282 -1.11 -6.45 20.59
CA ASN A 282 -0.06 -5.44 20.51
C ASN A 282 -0.62 -4.07 20.16
N GLN A 283 0.12 -3.01 20.49
CA GLN A 283 -0.26 -1.65 20.09
C GLN A 283 -0.24 -1.48 18.56
N PRO A 284 -1.15 -0.66 18.00
CA PRO A 284 -1.16 -0.37 16.58
C PRO A 284 0.22 0.06 16.06
N LEU A 285 0.59 -0.42 14.88
CA LEU A 285 1.86 -0.13 14.20
C LEU A 285 3.15 -0.65 14.88
N GLN A 286 3.08 -1.39 15.98
CA GLN A 286 4.25 -2.09 16.56
C GLN A 286 4.49 -3.44 15.85
N LEU A 287 4.58 -3.43 14.53
CA LEU A 287 4.65 -4.63 13.69
C LEU A 287 5.90 -5.50 13.94
N SER A 288 6.96 -4.92 14.48
CA SER A 288 8.18 -5.68 14.86
C SER A 288 7.93 -6.70 15.97
N LYS A 289 6.87 -6.54 16.77
CA LYS A 289 6.51 -7.47 17.84
C LYS A 289 5.80 -8.73 17.36
N LEU A 290 5.39 -8.79 16.10
CA LEU A 290 4.70 -9.96 15.54
C LEU A 290 5.59 -11.20 15.51
N LEU A 291 6.84 -11.05 15.08
CA LEU A 291 7.83 -12.12 15.10
C LEU A 291 8.73 -11.95 16.31
N VAL A 292 8.81 -12.99 17.11
CA VAL A 292 9.82 -13.12 18.17
C VAL A 292 11.04 -13.74 17.50
N GLN A 293 12.16 -13.05 17.58
CA GLN A 293 13.46 -13.58 17.14
C GLN A 293 13.91 -14.72 18.01
#